data_dbb5751521951278bca50a46eaf2d91d
#
_entry.id   dbb5751521951278bca50a46eaf2d91d
#
_cell.length_a   1.000
_cell.length_b   1.000
_cell.length_c   1.000
_cell.angle_alpha   90.00
_cell.angle_beta   90.00
_cell.angle_gamma   90.00
#
_symmetry.space_group_name_H-M   'P 1'
#
loop_
_entity.id
_entity.type
_entity.pdbx_description
1 polymer ?
#
loop_
_entity_poly.entity_id
_entity_poly.type
_entity_poly.pdbx_seq_one_letter_code
_entity_poly.pdbx_strand_id
1 'polypeptide(L)'
;VVDVLAGKTRRALEAAGVPAFAVAGGVAANGPIRAALQAACAAHGAAFVAPPLALCTDNGAMIAWAGIERHRLGRRGGTDLTARPRWPLDDRAAPLIGSGRKGAKA
;
A
#
# COMPACT_ATOMS: atom_id res chain seq x y z
N VAL A 1 -11.83 0.22 13.99
CA VAL A 1 -11.03 0.19 12.75
C VAL A 1 -11.47 -0.99 11.88
N VAL A 2 -11.54 -2.23 12.40
CA VAL A 2 -11.94 -3.44 11.63
C VAL A 2 -13.26 -3.23 10.89
N ASP A 3 -14.31 -2.80 11.57
CA ASP A 3 -15.65 -2.62 10.99
C ASP A 3 -15.67 -1.58 9.86
N VAL A 4 -14.88 -0.50 10.02
CA VAL A 4 -14.77 0.54 8.99
C VAL A 4 -14.11 -0.01 7.73
N LEU A 5 -12.99 -0.75 7.89
CA LEU A 5 -12.29 -1.36 6.77
C LEU A 5 -13.15 -2.41 6.07
N ALA A 6 -13.77 -3.31 6.82
CA ALA A 6 -14.66 -4.33 6.26
C ALA A 6 -15.87 -3.71 5.55
N GLY A 7 -16.48 -2.67 6.13
CA GLY A 7 -17.59 -1.96 5.52
C GLY A 7 -17.23 -1.24 4.22
N LYS A 8 -16.07 -0.59 4.18
CA LYS A 8 -15.57 0.05 2.95
C LYS A 8 -15.22 -0.98 1.87
N THR A 9 -14.62 -2.10 2.27
CA THR A 9 -14.27 -3.18 1.34
C THR A 9 -15.52 -3.80 0.72
N ARG A 10 -16.57 -4.07 1.50
CA ARG A 10 -17.85 -4.57 0.96
C ARG A 10 -18.42 -3.63 -0.10
N ARG A 11 -18.50 -2.33 0.19
CA ARG A 11 -18.99 -1.33 -0.77
C ARG A 11 -18.13 -1.27 -2.03
N ALA A 12 -16.82 -1.39 -1.88
CA ALA A 12 -15.91 -1.39 -3.02
C ALA A 12 -16.08 -2.64 -3.89
N LEU A 13 -16.25 -3.83 -3.29
CA LEU A 13 -16.51 -5.08 -4.00
C LEU A 13 -17.85 -5.02 -4.74
N GLU A 14 -18.91 -4.52 -4.10
CA GLU A 14 -20.22 -4.30 -4.72
C GLU A 14 -20.15 -3.37 -5.92
N ALA A 15 -19.45 -2.25 -5.77
CA ALA A 15 -19.33 -1.25 -6.84
C ALA A 15 -18.44 -1.70 -8.01
N ALA A 16 -17.36 -2.43 -7.73
CA ALA A 16 -16.36 -2.79 -8.73
C ALA A 16 -16.66 -4.12 -9.45
N GLY A 17 -17.39 -5.05 -8.80
CA GLY A 17 -17.72 -6.37 -9.36
C GLY A 17 -16.49 -7.21 -9.75
N VAL A 18 -15.39 -7.06 -9.01
CA VAL A 18 -14.10 -7.71 -9.34
C VAL A 18 -14.03 -9.13 -8.79
N PRO A 19 -13.37 -10.07 -9.48
CA PRO A 19 -13.27 -11.47 -9.06
C PRO A 19 -12.26 -11.69 -7.92
N ALA A 20 -11.40 -10.71 -7.61
CA ALA A 20 -10.37 -10.83 -6.59
C ALA A 20 -10.11 -9.50 -5.87
N PHE A 21 -9.78 -9.59 -4.59
CA PHE A 21 -9.37 -8.49 -3.74
C PHE A 21 -8.01 -8.80 -3.13
N ALA A 22 -7.04 -7.93 -3.36
CA ALA A 22 -5.71 -8.06 -2.81
C ALA A 22 -5.47 -7.06 -1.68
N VAL A 23 -4.87 -7.51 -0.59
CA VAL A 23 -4.46 -6.67 0.53
C VAL A 23 -2.99 -6.92 0.89
N ALA A 24 -2.25 -5.84 1.13
CA ALA A 24 -0.83 -5.91 1.48
C ALA A 24 -0.47 -4.82 2.51
N GLY A 25 0.78 -4.82 2.96
CA GLY A 25 1.29 -3.85 3.93
C GLY A 25 1.04 -4.24 5.38
N GLY A 26 1.53 -3.44 6.32
CA GLY A 26 1.50 -3.74 7.76
C GLY A 26 0.10 -3.98 8.33
N VAL A 27 -0.92 -3.31 7.81
CA VAL A 27 -2.33 -3.50 8.22
C VAL A 27 -2.82 -4.91 7.85
N ALA A 28 -2.35 -5.47 6.73
CA ALA A 28 -2.68 -6.82 6.31
C ALA A 28 -2.09 -7.92 7.22
N ALA A 29 -1.10 -7.59 8.04
CA ALA A 29 -0.55 -8.49 9.06
C ALA A 29 -1.46 -8.60 10.29
N ASN A 30 -2.41 -7.67 10.50
CA ASN A 30 -3.32 -7.71 11.63
C ASN A 30 -4.38 -8.82 11.43
N GLY A 31 -4.37 -9.83 12.30
CA GLY A 31 -5.24 -11.01 12.20
C GLY A 31 -6.73 -10.69 12.13
N PRO A 32 -7.29 -9.92 13.08
CA PRO A 32 -8.69 -9.49 13.07
C PRO A 32 -9.11 -8.77 11.79
N ILE A 33 -8.28 -7.86 11.27
CA ILE A 33 -8.55 -7.15 10.02
C ILE A 33 -8.56 -8.14 8.85
N ARG A 34 -7.53 -9.00 8.77
CA ARG A 34 -7.42 -10.01 7.71
C ARG A 34 -8.63 -10.93 7.66
N ALA A 35 -9.07 -11.44 8.82
CA ALA A 35 -10.24 -12.30 8.93
C ALA A 35 -11.54 -11.59 8.47
N ALA A 36 -11.74 -10.34 8.86
CA ALA A 36 -12.90 -9.56 8.47
C ALA A 36 -12.93 -9.24 6.96
N LEU A 37 -11.78 -8.95 6.36
CA LEU A 37 -11.64 -8.73 4.91
C LEU A 37 -11.87 -10.02 4.13
N GLN A 38 -11.34 -11.14 4.61
CA GLN A 38 -11.56 -12.45 4.00
C GLN A 38 -13.04 -12.85 4.02
N ALA A 39 -13.74 -12.62 5.14
CA ALA A 39 -15.16 -12.84 5.24
C ALA A 39 -15.97 -11.94 4.28
N ALA A 40 -15.58 -10.68 4.15
CA ALA A 40 -16.19 -9.76 3.19
C ALA A 40 -16.03 -10.23 1.76
N CYS A 41 -14.86 -10.72 1.37
CA CYS A 41 -14.60 -11.27 0.04
C CYS A 41 -15.45 -12.53 -0.22
N ALA A 42 -15.50 -13.46 0.73
CA ALA A 42 -16.29 -14.68 0.62
C ALA A 42 -17.78 -14.38 0.41
N ALA A 43 -18.34 -13.40 1.12
CA ALA A 43 -19.73 -12.98 0.98
C ALA A 43 -20.05 -12.39 -0.40
N HIS A 44 -19.06 -11.91 -1.15
CA HIS A 44 -19.21 -11.32 -2.49
C HIS A 44 -18.66 -12.22 -3.62
N GLY A 45 -18.28 -13.46 -3.31
CA GLY A 45 -17.73 -14.39 -4.30
C GLY A 45 -16.37 -13.98 -4.86
N ALA A 46 -15.67 -13.05 -4.18
CA ALA A 46 -14.35 -12.58 -4.60
C ALA A 46 -13.24 -13.40 -3.93
N ALA A 47 -12.19 -13.72 -4.66
CA ALA A 47 -10.99 -14.35 -4.11
C ALA A 47 -10.23 -13.35 -3.22
N PHE A 48 -9.88 -13.78 -2.00
CA PHE A 48 -9.03 -13.00 -1.10
C PHE A 48 -7.56 -13.35 -1.34
N VAL A 49 -6.74 -12.38 -1.66
CA VAL A 49 -5.30 -12.54 -1.93
C VAL A 49 -4.51 -11.68 -0.95
N ALA A 50 -3.59 -12.29 -0.22
CA ALA A 50 -2.69 -11.58 0.68
C ALA A 50 -1.32 -12.26 0.69
N PRO A 51 -0.22 -11.48 0.72
CA PRO A 51 1.11 -12.06 0.83
C PRO A 51 1.32 -12.77 2.17
N PRO A 52 2.34 -13.65 2.27
CA PRO A 52 2.81 -14.16 3.54
C PRO A 52 3.08 -13.03 4.54
N LEU A 53 2.84 -13.28 5.83
CA LEU A 53 2.97 -12.24 6.87
C LEU A 53 4.36 -11.59 6.89
N ALA A 54 5.42 -12.35 6.65
CA ALA A 54 6.80 -11.86 6.58
C ALA A 54 7.03 -10.84 5.46
N LEU A 55 6.17 -10.81 4.43
CA LEU A 55 6.25 -9.86 3.30
C LEU A 55 5.23 -8.72 3.43
N CYS A 56 4.42 -8.70 4.49
CA CYS A 56 3.45 -7.62 4.74
C CYS A 56 4.05 -6.38 5.38
N THR A 57 5.24 -6.49 5.96
CA THR A 57 6.01 -5.38 6.55
C THR A 57 7.18 -5.00 5.65
N ASP A 58 7.88 -3.92 5.98
CA ASP A 58 9.07 -3.49 5.26
C ASP A 58 10.08 -4.64 5.17
N ASN A 59 10.51 -4.93 3.96
CA ASN A 59 11.49 -5.98 3.71
C ASN A 59 12.31 -5.69 2.44
N GLY A 60 13.56 -6.16 2.43
CA GLY A 60 14.48 -5.93 1.32
C GLY A 60 14.04 -6.61 0.01
N ALA A 61 13.26 -7.69 0.08
CA ALA A 61 12.83 -8.43 -1.10
C ALA A 61 11.91 -7.59 -2.00
N MET A 62 10.97 -6.82 -1.42
CA MET A 62 10.09 -5.94 -2.20
C MET A 62 10.86 -4.83 -2.90
N ILE A 63 11.88 -4.28 -2.25
CA ILE A 63 12.74 -3.23 -2.84
C ILE A 63 13.63 -3.80 -3.93
N ALA A 64 14.23 -4.97 -3.70
CA ALA A 64 15.02 -5.67 -4.71
C ALA A 64 14.18 -6.02 -5.94
N TRP A 65 12.94 -6.49 -5.74
CA TRP A 65 12.01 -6.77 -6.84
C TRP A 65 11.68 -5.51 -7.64
N ALA A 66 11.32 -4.42 -6.98
CA ALA A 66 11.08 -3.14 -7.65
C ALA A 66 12.32 -2.65 -8.43
N GLY A 67 13.51 -2.86 -7.88
CA GLY A 67 14.78 -2.58 -8.55
C GLY A 67 14.98 -3.40 -9.83
N ILE A 68 14.68 -4.70 -9.78
CA ILE A 68 14.75 -5.62 -10.93
C ILE A 68 13.79 -5.16 -12.05
N GLU A 69 12.54 -4.84 -11.70
CA GLU A 69 11.55 -4.38 -12.67
C GLU A 69 11.98 -3.06 -13.33
N ARG A 70 12.50 -2.11 -12.56
CA ARG A 70 13.07 -0.87 -13.10
C ARG A 70 14.26 -1.11 -14.03
N HIS A 71 15.14 -2.04 -13.63
CA HIS A 71 16.31 -2.40 -14.45
C HIS A 71 15.88 -3.02 -15.78
N ARG A 72 14.90 -3.92 -15.79
CA ARG A 72 14.33 -4.53 -17.01
C ARG A 72 13.75 -3.48 -17.97
N LEU A 73 13.18 -2.40 -17.42
CA LEU A 73 12.69 -1.26 -18.19
C LEU A 73 13.80 -0.28 -18.64
N GLY A 74 15.08 -0.62 -18.45
CA GLY A 74 16.21 0.23 -18.79
C GLY A 74 16.37 1.45 -17.87
N ARG A 75 15.59 1.54 -16.78
CA ARG A 75 15.65 2.66 -15.83
C ARG A 75 16.78 2.40 -14.84
N ARG A 76 17.93 3.01 -15.07
CA ARG A 76 19.10 2.95 -14.19
C ARG A 76 19.23 4.26 -13.44
N GLY A 77 19.46 4.22 -12.14
CA GLY A 77 19.82 5.38 -11.32
C GLY A 77 21.33 5.51 -11.18
N GLY A 78 21.81 6.71 -10.84
CA GLY A 78 23.19 6.94 -10.39
C GLY A 78 23.34 6.60 -8.90
N THR A 79 24.56 6.82 -8.41
CA THR A 79 24.92 6.64 -6.99
C THR A 79 24.79 7.93 -6.16
N ASP A 80 24.34 9.01 -6.78
CA ASP A 80 24.17 10.36 -6.22
C ASP A 80 22.80 10.57 -5.55
N LEU A 81 22.11 9.47 -5.22
CA LEU A 81 20.78 9.51 -4.61
C LEU A 81 20.85 10.12 -3.21
N THR A 82 20.13 11.22 -3.02
CA THR A 82 19.89 11.79 -1.69
C THR A 82 18.63 11.18 -1.08
N ALA A 83 18.75 10.64 0.13
CA ALA A 83 17.59 10.13 0.86
C ALA A 83 16.60 11.26 1.20
N ARG A 84 15.35 11.09 0.86
CA ARG A 84 14.27 12.04 1.14
C ARG A 84 13.28 11.43 2.12
N PRO A 85 13.28 11.83 3.40
CA PRO A 85 12.37 11.27 4.41
C PRO A 85 10.90 11.66 4.18
N ARG A 86 10.66 12.69 3.38
CA ARG A 86 9.32 13.14 2.96
C ARG A 86 9.32 13.35 1.45
N TRP A 87 8.68 12.45 0.76
CA TRP A 87 8.51 12.55 -0.68
C TRP A 87 7.09 13.03 -0.98
N PRO A 88 6.88 14.15 -1.66
CA PRO A 88 5.54 14.57 -2.08
C PRO A 88 4.99 13.57 -3.11
N LEU A 89 3.69 13.28 -3.04
CA LEU A 89 3.02 12.43 -4.03
C LEU A 89 2.94 13.11 -5.40
N ASP A 90 2.85 14.44 -5.40
CA ASP A 90 2.89 15.27 -6.60
C ASP A 90 3.81 16.46 -6.35
N ASP A 91 4.93 16.48 -7.05
CA ASP A 91 5.94 17.56 -6.95
C ASP A 91 5.42 18.90 -7.51
N ARG A 92 4.32 18.90 -8.26
CA ARG A 92 3.72 20.08 -8.89
C ARG A 92 2.52 20.61 -8.11
N ALA A 93 1.96 19.85 -7.19
CA ALA A 93 0.84 20.27 -6.39
C ALA A 93 1.25 21.36 -5.39
N ALA A 94 0.41 22.40 -5.27
CA ALA A 94 0.58 23.37 -4.21
C ALA A 94 0.44 22.71 -2.84
N PRO A 95 1.25 23.08 -1.83
CA PRO A 95 1.13 22.51 -0.49
C PRO A 95 -0.26 22.81 0.09
N LEU A 96 -0.95 21.77 0.58
CA LEU A 96 -2.31 21.87 1.12
C LEU A 96 -2.43 22.77 2.36
N ILE A 97 -1.37 22.95 3.12
CA ILE A 97 -1.32 23.74 4.34
C ILE A 97 0.05 24.41 4.48
N GLY A 98 0.08 25.76 4.50
CA GLY A 98 1.29 26.56 4.70
C GLY A 98 2.29 26.46 3.55
N SER A 99 3.55 26.82 3.81
CA SER A 99 4.64 26.80 2.83
C SER A 99 5.22 25.41 2.52
N GLY A 100 4.64 24.35 3.04
CA GLY A 100 5.16 22.99 2.90
C GLY A 100 6.42 22.70 3.75
N ARG A 101 6.98 23.68 4.43
CA ARG A 101 8.09 23.52 5.38
C ARG A 101 7.52 23.27 6.79
N LYS A 102 7.47 22.05 7.25
CA LYS A 102 7.39 21.78 8.69
C LYS A 102 8.82 21.92 9.24
N GLY A 103 9.00 22.90 10.11
CA GLY A 103 10.20 22.98 10.93
C GLY A 103 10.39 21.68 11.72
N ALA A 104 11.64 21.33 12.05
CA ALA A 104 11.93 20.26 12.97
C ALA A 104 11.15 20.53 14.26
N LYS A 105 10.36 19.55 14.72
CA LYS A 105 9.86 19.59 16.09
C LYS A 105 11.06 19.30 16.98
N ALA A 106 11.42 20.27 17.83
CA ALA A 106 12.34 20.06 18.94
C ALA A 106 11.77 19.01 19.90
#